data_1d8c0cd34399da7944021c5c9cddf6dd
#
_entry.id   1d8c0cd34399da7944021c5c9cddf6dd
#
_cell.length_a   1.000
_cell.length_b   1.000
_cell.length_c   1.000
_cell.angle_alpha   90.00
_cell.angle_beta   90.00
_cell.angle_gamma   90.00
#
_symmetry.space_group_name_H-M   'P 1'
#
loop_
_entity.id
_entity.type
_entity.pdbx_description
1 polymer ?
#
loop_
_entity_poly.entity_id
_entity_poly.type
_entity_poly.pdbx_seq_one_letter_code
_entity_poly.pdbx_strand_id
1 'polypeptide(L)'
;MIYVSHSISEVVSIASKAMLLRDGKVEGFDRPSALLLGAATAGGDIDSFENILDGVIGESTDHLTTVKIGDVSVSTRHQNKNPGEKVVVSLGANQIILAADQPTNISARNIFGGRVTEVWSKQGKVFAEVDAGEKFIVELTENALNDLGISTGNDVFLVFKSSSVEVFDA
;
A
#
# COMPACT_ATOMS: atom_id res chain seq x y z
N MET A 1 -19.09 -14.57 14.75
CA MET A 1 -19.78 -13.48 13.99
C MET A 1 -19.28 -13.56 12.56
N ILE A 2 -20.16 -13.42 11.56
CA ILE A 2 -19.78 -13.29 10.14
C ILE A 2 -19.97 -11.83 9.79
N TYR A 3 -18.97 -11.22 9.15
CA TYR A 3 -18.97 -9.83 8.69
C TYR A 3 -18.67 -9.80 7.20
N VAL A 4 -19.35 -8.97 6.45
CA VAL A 4 -19.13 -8.81 4.99
C VAL A 4 -18.78 -7.36 4.74
N SER A 5 -17.64 -7.12 4.11
CA SER A 5 -17.17 -5.79 3.75
C SER A 5 -16.44 -5.83 2.40
N HIS A 6 -16.42 -4.69 1.72
CA HIS A 6 -15.54 -4.43 0.57
C HIS A 6 -14.26 -3.72 1.00
N SER A 7 -14.19 -3.23 2.25
CA SER A 7 -13.03 -2.55 2.79
C SER A 7 -12.00 -3.58 3.28
N ILE A 8 -10.86 -3.59 2.67
CA ILE A 8 -9.73 -4.45 3.01
C ILE A 8 -9.24 -4.13 4.42
N SER A 9 -9.06 -2.85 4.74
CA SER A 9 -8.62 -2.39 6.05
C SER A 9 -9.55 -2.82 7.18
N GLU A 10 -10.88 -2.74 6.96
CA GLU A 10 -11.86 -3.25 7.93
C GLU A 10 -11.70 -4.77 8.15
N VAL A 11 -11.60 -5.55 7.07
CA VAL A 11 -11.48 -7.01 7.17
C VAL A 11 -10.21 -7.39 7.90
N VAL A 12 -9.08 -6.75 7.59
CA VAL A 12 -7.79 -6.99 8.27
C VAL A 12 -7.86 -6.63 9.75
N SER A 13 -8.57 -5.54 10.09
CA SER A 13 -8.64 -5.06 11.49
C SER A 13 -9.49 -5.92 12.42
N ILE A 14 -10.52 -6.63 11.91
CA ILE A 14 -11.52 -7.31 12.74
C ILE A 14 -11.58 -8.81 12.57
N ALA A 15 -11.06 -9.37 11.47
CA ALA A 15 -11.22 -10.76 11.13
C ALA A 15 -9.94 -11.57 11.36
N SER A 16 -10.02 -12.64 12.15
CA SER A 16 -8.95 -13.64 12.26
C SER A 16 -8.86 -14.56 11.03
N LYS A 17 -9.97 -14.69 10.29
CA LYS A 17 -10.05 -15.42 9.01
C LYS A 17 -11.01 -14.71 8.08
N ALA A 18 -10.69 -14.71 6.80
CA ALA A 18 -11.51 -14.14 5.75
C ALA A 18 -11.78 -15.15 4.64
N MET A 19 -12.86 -14.94 3.94
CA MET A 19 -13.22 -15.69 2.74
C MET A 19 -13.36 -14.68 1.59
N LEU A 20 -12.57 -14.87 0.55
CA LEU A 20 -12.69 -14.08 -0.66
C LEU A 20 -13.74 -14.73 -1.58
N LEU A 21 -14.77 -13.97 -1.91
CA LEU A 21 -15.82 -14.37 -2.82
C LEU A 21 -15.75 -13.53 -4.10
N ARG A 22 -15.75 -14.21 -5.26
CA ARG A 22 -15.86 -13.58 -6.57
C ARG A 22 -16.89 -14.33 -7.43
N ASP A 23 -17.83 -13.59 -8.02
CA ASP A 23 -18.88 -14.17 -8.87
C ASP A 23 -19.63 -15.35 -8.20
N GLY A 24 -19.86 -15.25 -6.89
CA GLY A 24 -20.52 -16.29 -6.10
C GLY A 24 -19.66 -17.52 -5.80
N LYS A 25 -18.38 -17.52 -6.14
CA LYS A 25 -17.43 -18.62 -5.87
C LYS A 25 -16.41 -18.23 -4.80
N VAL A 26 -16.00 -19.20 -4.00
CA VAL A 26 -14.91 -19.03 -3.04
C VAL A 26 -13.59 -19.10 -3.79
N GLU A 27 -12.83 -18.00 -3.78
CA GLU A 27 -11.47 -17.96 -4.34
C GLU A 27 -10.39 -18.27 -3.30
N GLY A 28 -10.69 -18.03 -2.04
CA GLY A 28 -9.75 -18.35 -0.98
C GLY A 28 -10.39 -18.25 0.40
N PHE A 29 -9.78 -18.94 1.38
CA PHE A 29 -10.16 -18.89 2.78
C PHE A 29 -8.89 -19.02 3.62
N ASP A 30 -8.43 -17.91 4.20
CA ASP A 30 -7.22 -17.85 5.02
C ASP A 30 -7.24 -16.61 5.93
N ARG A 31 -6.10 -16.28 6.54
CA ARG A 31 -5.91 -14.99 7.21
C ARG A 31 -6.09 -13.86 6.19
N PRO A 32 -6.69 -12.73 6.61
CA PRO A 32 -6.92 -11.60 5.69
C PRO A 32 -5.66 -11.18 4.93
N SER A 33 -4.52 -11.03 5.61
CA SER A 33 -3.25 -10.63 5.00
C SER A 33 -2.79 -11.59 3.89
N ALA A 34 -2.90 -12.91 4.11
CA ALA A 34 -2.51 -13.91 3.10
C ALA A 34 -3.41 -13.90 1.86
N LEU A 35 -4.73 -13.73 2.06
CA LEU A 35 -5.69 -13.65 0.96
C LEU A 35 -5.49 -12.39 0.11
N LEU A 36 -5.14 -11.27 0.75
CA LEU A 36 -5.04 -9.98 0.09
C LEU A 36 -3.74 -9.84 -0.70
N LEU A 37 -2.64 -10.41 -0.19
CA LEU A 37 -1.40 -10.57 -0.97
C LEU A 37 -1.66 -11.41 -2.24
N GLY A 38 -2.44 -12.49 -2.13
CA GLY A 38 -2.84 -13.29 -3.29
C GLY A 38 -3.79 -12.57 -4.25
N ALA A 39 -4.74 -11.78 -3.73
CA ALA A 39 -5.73 -11.08 -4.54
C ALA A 39 -5.14 -9.88 -5.30
N ALA A 40 -4.19 -9.17 -4.70
CA ALA A 40 -3.48 -8.06 -5.36
C ALA A 40 -2.73 -8.54 -6.60
N THR A 41 -2.16 -9.75 -6.55
CA THR A 41 -1.44 -10.37 -7.67
C THR A 41 -2.36 -11.07 -8.68
N ALA A 42 -3.58 -11.48 -8.29
CA ALA A 42 -4.50 -12.26 -9.13
C ALA A 42 -5.42 -11.43 -10.06
N GLY A 43 -5.27 -10.11 -10.10
CA GLY A 43 -6.01 -9.24 -11.04
C GLY A 43 -7.50 -9.12 -10.76
N GLY A 44 -7.93 -9.21 -9.50
CA GLY A 44 -9.31 -9.07 -9.08
C GLY A 44 -9.94 -7.71 -9.42
N ASP A 45 -11.27 -7.67 -9.55
CA ASP A 45 -12.08 -6.45 -9.60
C ASP A 45 -12.04 -5.80 -8.21
N ILE A 46 -11.09 -4.91 -8.00
CA ILE A 46 -10.97 -4.11 -6.78
C ILE A 46 -11.12 -2.65 -7.23
N ASP A 47 -12.09 -1.94 -6.66
CA ASP A 47 -12.32 -0.52 -6.95
C ASP A 47 -11.11 0.37 -6.62
N SER A 48 -10.19 -0.13 -5.79
CA SER A 48 -8.89 0.48 -5.49
C SER A 48 -7.88 -0.62 -5.12
N PHE A 49 -6.63 -0.48 -5.57
CA PHE A 49 -5.55 -1.33 -5.10
C PHE A 49 -5.08 -0.90 -3.72
N GLU A 50 -4.87 -1.89 -2.85
CA GLU A 50 -4.22 -1.70 -1.55
C GLU A 50 -2.82 -2.34 -1.58
N ASN A 51 -1.81 -1.58 -1.18
CA ASN A 51 -0.50 -2.11 -0.90
C ASN A 51 -0.54 -2.77 0.48
N ILE A 52 -0.51 -4.09 0.53
CA ILE A 52 -0.48 -4.87 1.77
C ILE A 52 0.93 -5.43 1.92
N LEU A 53 1.64 -4.96 2.92
CA LEU A 53 3.07 -5.18 3.07
C LEU A 53 3.40 -5.70 4.47
N ASP A 54 4.27 -6.70 4.55
CA ASP A 54 4.79 -7.16 5.82
C ASP A 54 5.82 -6.17 6.38
N GLY A 55 5.69 -5.83 7.66
CA GLY A 55 6.56 -4.88 8.30
C GLY A 55 7.01 -5.29 9.69
N VAL A 56 8.00 -4.58 10.19
CA VAL A 56 8.49 -4.72 11.57
C VAL A 56 8.54 -3.34 12.21
N ILE A 57 7.95 -3.22 13.40
CA ILE A 57 7.98 -1.97 14.18
C ILE A 57 9.43 -1.59 14.50
N GLY A 58 9.78 -0.37 14.15
CA GLY A 58 11.05 0.26 14.49
C GLY A 58 10.94 1.19 15.69
N GLU A 59 11.52 2.37 15.55
CA GLU A 59 11.48 3.38 16.60
C GLU A 59 10.11 4.06 16.68
N SER A 60 9.69 4.37 17.90
CA SER A 60 8.48 5.14 18.19
C SER A 60 8.81 6.39 18.99
N THR A 61 8.17 7.48 18.64
CA THR A 61 8.12 8.73 19.40
C THR A 61 6.69 8.98 19.86
N ASP A 62 6.44 10.05 20.59
CA ASP A 62 5.08 10.41 21.06
C ASP A 62 4.07 10.63 19.90
N HIS A 63 4.54 10.85 18.68
CA HIS A 63 3.70 11.23 17.54
C HIS A 63 3.79 10.30 16.34
N LEU A 64 4.91 9.61 16.17
CA LEU A 64 5.20 8.79 15.00
C LEU A 64 5.84 7.47 15.41
N THR A 65 5.53 6.44 14.64
CA THR A 65 6.22 5.14 14.66
C THR A 65 6.81 4.88 13.28
N THR A 66 8.01 4.34 13.23
CA THR A 66 8.60 3.84 12.00
C THR A 66 8.28 2.35 11.86
N VAL A 67 7.98 1.92 10.64
CA VAL A 67 7.81 0.52 10.29
C VAL A 67 8.78 0.20 9.17
N LYS A 68 9.65 -0.77 9.39
CA LYS A 68 10.55 -1.28 8.37
C LYS A 68 9.81 -2.25 7.48
N ILE A 69 9.79 -1.98 6.16
CA ILE A 69 9.15 -2.77 5.11
C ILE A 69 10.22 -3.00 4.04
N GLY A 70 10.67 -4.25 3.85
CA GLY A 70 11.80 -4.49 2.97
C GLY A 70 13.02 -3.62 3.32
N ASP A 71 13.47 -2.82 2.37
CA ASP A 71 14.60 -1.91 2.54
C ASP A 71 14.18 -0.47 2.88
N VAL A 72 12.88 -0.18 2.97
CA VAL A 72 12.37 1.15 3.32
C VAL A 72 11.89 1.24 4.76
N SER A 73 11.95 2.45 5.33
CA SER A 73 11.39 2.76 6.66
C SER A 73 10.25 3.75 6.50
N VAL A 74 9.03 3.26 6.68
CA VAL A 74 7.80 4.03 6.54
C VAL A 74 7.41 4.65 7.88
N SER A 75 7.13 5.96 7.89
CA SER A 75 6.58 6.66 9.04
C SER A 75 5.06 6.56 9.07
N THR A 76 4.51 6.14 10.19
CA THR A 76 3.07 6.09 10.46
C THR A 76 2.71 6.92 11.69
N ARG A 77 1.44 7.09 12.00
CA ARG A 77 1.00 7.63 13.29
C ARG A 77 1.54 6.75 14.42
N HIS A 78 1.66 7.34 15.62
CA HIS A 78 2.07 6.58 16.79
C HIS A 78 1.29 5.27 16.93
N GLN A 79 2.02 4.18 17.13
CA GLN A 79 1.49 2.83 17.37
C GLN A 79 1.86 2.40 18.79
N ASN A 80 0.89 1.87 19.53
CA ASN A 80 1.16 1.29 20.86
C ASN A 80 1.69 -0.15 20.71
N LYS A 81 2.87 -0.26 20.08
CA LYS A 81 3.54 -1.53 19.78
C LYS A 81 5.03 -1.42 20.14
N ASN A 82 5.64 -2.57 20.44
CA ASN A 82 7.05 -2.61 20.79
C ASN A 82 7.93 -2.73 19.54
N PRO A 83 9.15 -2.15 19.55
CA PRO A 83 10.13 -2.37 18.50
C PRO A 83 10.38 -3.88 18.27
N GLY A 84 10.43 -4.30 17.03
CA GLY A 84 10.62 -5.70 16.65
C GLY A 84 9.32 -6.48 16.45
N GLU A 85 8.15 -5.95 16.83
CA GLU A 85 6.86 -6.61 16.56
C GLU A 85 6.60 -6.66 15.04
N LYS A 86 6.13 -7.82 14.57
CA LYS A 86 5.70 -8.00 13.19
C LYS A 86 4.31 -7.42 13.01
N VAL A 87 4.11 -6.73 11.90
CA VAL A 87 2.86 -6.07 11.55
C VAL A 87 2.56 -6.21 10.07
N VAL A 88 1.31 -5.98 9.72
CA VAL A 88 0.88 -5.79 8.35
C VAL A 88 0.59 -4.31 8.13
N VAL A 89 1.12 -3.75 7.06
CA VAL A 89 0.88 -2.36 6.66
C VAL A 89 -0.07 -2.35 5.47
N SER A 90 -1.09 -1.51 5.53
CA SER A 90 -1.99 -1.22 4.41
C SER A 90 -1.85 0.24 3.99
N LEU A 91 -1.75 0.46 2.69
CA LEU A 91 -1.65 1.79 2.08
C LEU A 91 -2.36 1.78 0.72
N GLY A 92 -3.42 2.55 0.58
CA GLY A 92 -4.17 2.67 -0.68
C GLY A 92 -3.29 3.20 -1.81
N ALA A 93 -3.38 2.58 -2.98
CA ALA A 93 -2.66 3.01 -4.18
C ALA A 93 -2.99 4.47 -4.57
N ASN A 94 -4.22 4.90 -4.32
CA ASN A 94 -4.71 6.26 -4.56
C ASN A 94 -4.24 7.28 -3.50
N GLN A 95 -3.58 6.83 -2.43
CA GLN A 95 -3.02 7.69 -1.38
C GLN A 95 -1.54 8.01 -1.59
N ILE A 96 -0.93 7.37 -2.58
CA ILE A 96 0.46 7.61 -2.98
C ILE A 96 0.48 8.60 -4.14
N ILE A 97 1.27 9.65 -4.00
CA ILE A 97 1.53 10.63 -5.05
C ILE A 97 2.86 10.28 -5.68
N LEU A 98 2.93 10.29 -7.01
CA LEU A 98 4.20 10.27 -7.74
C LEU A 98 4.66 11.70 -8.06
N ALA A 99 5.95 11.94 -7.89
CA ALA A 99 6.60 13.16 -8.31
C ALA A 99 7.83 12.80 -9.19
N ALA A 100 8.05 13.57 -10.26
CA ALA A 100 9.23 13.40 -11.11
C ALA A 100 10.51 13.84 -10.40
N ASP A 101 10.41 14.91 -9.60
CA ASP A 101 11.52 15.45 -8.81
C ASP A 101 11.23 15.28 -7.32
N GLN A 102 12.30 15.25 -6.51
CA GLN A 102 12.17 15.16 -5.06
C GLN A 102 11.45 16.40 -4.50
N PRO A 103 10.25 16.26 -3.95
CA PRO A 103 9.52 17.39 -3.41
C PRO A 103 10.13 17.89 -2.10
N THR A 104 10.11 19.21 -1.92
CA THR A 104 10.56 19.88 -0.71
C THR A 104 9.44 20.72 -0.11
N ASN A 105 9.57 21.06 1.18
CA ASN A 105 8.60 21.92 1.90
C ASN A 105 7.15 21.42 1.87
N ILE A 106 6.96 20.10 1.99
CA ILE A 106 5.65 19.45 2.03
C ILE A 106 5.38 18.79 3.38
N SER A 107 4.10 18.53 3.67
CA SER A 107 3.68 17.91 4.93
C SER A 107 3.78 16.37 4.93
N ALA A 108 4.06 15.74 3.81
CA ALA A 108 4.28 14.30 3.75
C ALA A 108 5.59 13.93 4.49
N ARG A 109 5.55 12.81 5.21
CA ARG A 109 6.73 12.30 5.95
C ARG A 109 7.40 11.14 5.23
N ASN A 110 6.71 10.52 4.30
CA ASN A 110 7.23 9.43 3.49
C ASN A 110 7.54 9.97 2.10
N ILE A 111 8.81 9.99 1.75
CA ILE A 111 9.33 10.40 0.45
C ILE A 111 10.44 9.42 0.10
N PHE A 112 10.21 8.56 -0.89
CA PHE A 112 11.16 7.53 -1.32
C PHE A 112 11.43 7.65 -2.80
N GLY A 113 12.70 7.68 -3.18
CA GLY A 113 13.09 7.49 -4.57
C GLY A 113 12.83 6.04 -4.99
N GLY A 114 12.33 5.84 -6.19
CA GLY A 114 12.06 4.51 -6.75
C GLY A 114 12.09 4.52 -8.27
N ARG A 115 12.01 3.34 -8.86
CA ARG A 115 11.98 3.15 -10.30
C ARG A 115 10.67 2.51 -10.73
N VAL A 116 10.03 3.08 -11.74
CA VAL A 116 8.83 2.51 -12.35
C VAL A 116 9.20 1.20 -13.06
N THR A 117 8.63 0.10 -12.63
CA THR A 117 8.87 -1.24 -13.20
C THR A 117 7.81 -1.63 -14.21
N GLU A 118 6.57 -1.19 -14.01
CA GLU A 118 5.45 -1.48 -14.89
C GLU A 118 4.42 -0.34 -14.86
N VAL A 119 3.73 -0.12 -15.99
CA VAL A 119 2.57 0.78 -16.11
C VAL A 119 1.48 0.04 -16.86
N TRP A 120 0.27 0.02 -16.32
CA TRP A 120 -0.88 -0.60 -16.97
C TRP A 120 -2.17 0.16 -16.70
N SER A 121 -3.18 -0.08 -17.54
CA SER A 121 -4.52 0.49 -17.37
C SER A 121 -5.52 -0.62 -17.08
N LYS A 122 -6.43 -0.36 -16.15
CA LYS A 122 -7.52 -1.26 -15.80
C LYS A 122 -8.77 -0.44 -15.44
N GLN A 123 -9.91 -0.75 -16.07
CA GLN A 123 -11.20 -0.11 -15.79
C GLN A 123 -11.17 1.43 -15.83
N GLY A 124 -10.41 2.01 -16.78
CA GLY A 124 -10.29 3.47 -16.93
C GLY A 124 -9.39 4.16 -15.92
N LYS A 125 -8.69 3.40 -15.06
CA LYS A 125 -7.65 3.87 -14.15
C LYS A 125 -6.28 3.44 -14.65
N VAL A 126 -5.27 4.22 -14.34
CA VAL A 126 -3.86 3.91 -14.64
C VAL A 126 -3.16 3.55 -13.34
N PHE A 127 -2.33 2.54 -13.41
CA PHE A 127 -1.50 2.08 -12.29
C PHE A 127 -0.04 2.03 -12.70
N ALA A 128 0.83 2.32 -11.76
CA ALA A 128 2.27 2.14 -11.90
C ALA A 128 2.78 1.27 -10.74
N GLU A 129 3.58 0.25 -11.04
CA GLU A 129 4.39 -0.43 -10.04
C GLU A 129 5.72 0.30 -9.93
N VAL A 130 6.11 0.65 -8.71
CA VAL A 130 7.36 1.35 -8.41
C VAL A 130 8.15 0.55 -7.39
N ASP A 131 9.39 0.21 -7.74
CA ASP A 131 10.36 -0.40 -6.83
C ASP A 131 11.17 0.69 -6.13
N ALA A 132 10.98 0.82 -4.84
CA ALA A 132 11.70 1.73 -3.95
C ALA A 132 12.54 0.97 -2.89
N GLY A 133 12.90 -0.30 -3.16
CA GLY A 133 13.43 -1.25 -2.19
C GLY A 133 12.34 -2.13 -1.58
N GLU A 134 11.11 -1.83 -1.90
CA GLU A 134 9.89 -2.60 -1.80
C GLU A 134 8.97 -2.15 -2.95
N LYS A 135 8.09 -3.03 -3.41
CA LYS A 135 7.19 -2.74 -4.51
C LYS A 135 5.91 -2.06 -4.05
N PHE A 136 5.60 -0.92 -4.65
CA PHE A 136 4.38 -0.18 -4.40
C PHE A 136 3.58 -0.03 -5.70
N ILE A 137 2.26 -0.26 -5.60
CA ILE A 137 1.32 0.07 -6.66
C ILE A 137 0.77 1.46 -6.38
N VAL A 138 0.77 2.32 -7.39
CA VAL A 138 0.28 3.69 -7.33
C VAL A 138 -0.82 3.88 -8.37
N GLU A 139 -1.95 4.44 -7.97
CA GLU A 139 -3.05 4.81 -8.87
C GLU A 139 -2.82 6.23 -9.40
N LEU A 140 -2.94 6.39 -10.71
CA LEU A 140 -2.74 7.65 -11.42
C LEU A 140 -3.94 7.95 -12.34
N THR A 141 -4.05 9.21 -12.74
CA THR A 141 -4.88 9.57 -13.89
C THR A 141 -4.03 9.53 -15.17
N GLU A 142 -4.68 9.30 -16.34
CA GLU A 142 -3.99 9.38 -17.62
C GLU A 142 -3.32 10.75 -17.85
N ASN A 143 -3.97 11.83 -17.40
CA ASN A 143 -3.39 13.16 -17.51
C ASN A 143 -2.09 13.28 -16.70
N ALA A 144 -2.09 12.80 -15.44
CA ALA A 144 -0.91 12.81 -14.60
C ALA A 144 0.23 11.96 -15.19
N LEU A 145 -0.09 10.78 -15.74
CA LEU A 145 0.89 9.94 -16.44
C LEU A 145 1.57 10.69 -17.60
N ASN A 146 0.77 11.36 -18.43
CA ASN A 146 1.25 12.10 -19.61
C ASN A 146 2.02 13.38 -19.21
N ASP A 147 1.48 14.17 -18.29
CA ASP A 147 2.07 15.44 -17.85
C ASP A 147 3.43 15.24 -17.18
N LEU A 148 3.58 14.16 -16.42
CA LEU A 148 4.84 13.78 -15.77
C LEU A 148 5.76 12.95 -16.67
N GLY A 149 5.28 12.50 -17.84
CA GLY A 149 6.03 11.64 -18.75
C GLY A 149 6.42 10.29 -18.15
N ILE A 150 5.56 9.75 -17.25
CA ILE A 150 5.88 8.51 -16.53
C ILE A 150 5.79 7.30 -17.46
N SER A 151 6.86 6.53 -17.48
CA SER A 151 6.95 5.26 -18.23
C SER A 151 7.86 4.27 -17.48
N THR A 152 7.78 3.01 -17.86
CA THR A 152 8.68 1.98 -17.33
C THR A 152 10.15 2.38 -17.50
N GLY A 153 10.90 2.26 -16.42
CA GLY A 153 12.32 2.62 -16.32
C GLY A 153 12.59 4.04 -15.83
N ASN A 154 11.58 4.90 -15.66
CA ASN A 154 11.79 6.22 -15.08
C ASN A 154 12.05 6.15 -13.58
N ASP A 155 12.93 7.02 -13.12
CA ASP A 155 13.11 7.29 -11.70
C ASP A 155 12.05 8.31 -11.25
N VAL A 156 11.40 8.05 -10.11
CA VAL A 156 10.31 8.86 -9.56
C VAL A 156 10.42 8.90 -8.03
N PHE A 157 9.63 9.77 -7.41
CA PHE A 157 9.49 9.80 -5.96
C PHE A 157 8.07 9.41 -5.56
N LEU A 158 7.97 8.43 -4.65
CA LEU A 158 6.76 8.06 -3.93
C LEU A 158 6.58 9.01 -2.76
N VAL A 159 5.41 9.62 -2.64
CA VAL A 159 5.11 10.62 -1.61
C VAL A 159 3.77 10.30 -0.96
N PHE A 160 3.76 10.10 0.36
CA PHE A 160 2.52 9.87 1.10
C PHE A 160 2.62 10.32 2.56
N LYS A 161 1.48 10.59 3.16
CA LYS A 161 1.40 11.04 4.56
C LYS A 161 1.53 9.85 5.51
N SER A 162 2.11 10.07 6.68
CA SER A 162 2.09 9.10 7.77
C SER A 162 0.66 8.73 8.22
N SER A 163 -0.30 9.64 8.03
CA SER A 163 -1.71 9.39 8.33
C SER A 163 -2.42 8.48 7.33
N SER A 164 -1.85 8.23 6.16
CA SER A 164 -2.38 7.32 5.15
C SER A 164 -1.97 5.87 5.38
N VAL A 165 -1.00 5.65 6.25
CA VAL A 165 -0.46 4.31 6.55
C VAL A 165 -1.25 3.71 7.70
N GLU A 166 -1.90 2.58 7.46
CA GLU A 166 -2.59 1.78 8.48
C GLU A 166 -1.73 0.60 8.89
N VAL A 167 -1.71 0.28 10.18
CA VAL A 167 -0.88 -0.80 10.75
C VAL A 167 -1.76 -1.76 11.53
N PHE A 168 -1.64 -3.04 11.24
CA PHE A 168 -2.41 -4.13 11.84
C PHE A 168 -1.47 -5.17 12.45
N ASP A 169 -2.01 -6.01 13.33
CA ASP A 169 -1.30 -7.17 13.86
C ASP A 169 -1.06 -8.22 12.75
N ALA A 170 0.14 -8.83 12.74
CA ALA A 170 0.51 -9.85 11.76
C ALA A 170 -0.08 -11.23 12.10
#